data_42f745621b56ef39b1b0f4bf1eb7d2e7
#
_entry.id   42f745621b56ef39b1b0f4bf1eb7d2e7
#
_cell.length_a   1.000
_cell.length_b   1.000
_cell.length_c   1.000
_cell.angle_alpha   90.00
_cell.angle_beta   90.00
_cell.angle_gamma   90.00
#
_symmetry.space_group_name_H-M   'P 1'
#
loop_
_entity.id
_entity.type
_entity.pdbx_description
1 polymer ?
#
loop_
_entity_poly.entity_id
_entity_poly.type
_entity_poly.pdbx_seq_one_letter_code
_entity_poly.pdbx_strand_id
1 'polypeptide(L)'
;MCIRDRLEASPEEASLDSGRPLELVDLINACKIQVGKRFVFVEGAGGIYSPIANNALNSDLAAALGLPIIIIVKDELGAVGQALLSINAANSQKLKIACVVLNEFEPNHLSNAQALRAYTKIPVLEYSRAKSKLFLSEAEKLI
;
A
#
# COMPACT_ATOMS: atom_id res chain seq x y z
N MET A 1 6.61 -10.76 10.41
CA MET A 1 5.53 -11.48 11.12
C MET A 1 4.93 -12.45 10.11
N CYS A 2 5.17 -13.77 10.21
CA CYS A 2 4.49 -14.74 9.36
C CYS A 2 3.08 -14.94 9.91
N ILE A 3 2.10 -14.27 9.32
CA ILE A 3 0.70 -14.61 9.52
C ILE A 3 0.51 -15.91 8.74
N ARG A 4 0.29 -17.02 9.44
CA ARG A 4 -0.23 -18.23 8.81
C ARG A 4 -1.71 -17.97 8.58
N ASP A 5 -2.03 -17.44 7.42
CA ASP A 5 -3.41 -17.29 6.98
C ASP A 5 -4.00 -18.69 6.83
N ARG A 6 -4.83 -19.06 7.77
CA ARG A 6 -5.62 -20.30 7.72
C ARG A 6 -6.93 -20.11 6.96
N LEU A 7 -7.30 -18.86 6.71
CA LEU A 7 -8.51 -18.45 6.02
C LEU A 7 -8.16 -17.39 4.98
N GLU A 8 -8.72 -17.49 3.78
CA GLU A 8 -8.71 -16.42 2.78
C GLU A 8 -9.73 -15.34 3.17
N ALA A 9 -9.40 -14.55 4.18
CA ALA A 9 -10.26 -13.54 4.78
C ALA A 9 -9.47 -12.28 5.13
N SER A 10 -10.16 -11.18 5.42
CA SER A 10 -9.49 -9.99 5.94
C SER A 10 -8.84 -10.29 7.31
N PRO A 11 -7.78 -9.57 7.70
CA PRO A 11 -7.18 -9.72 9.04
C PRO A 11 -8.20 -9.56 10.17
N GLU A 12 -9.16 -8.65 10.02
CA GLU A 12 -10.27 -8.47 10.96
C GLU A 12 -11.08 -9.76 11.10
N GLU A 13 -11.59 -10.29 9.99
CA GLU A 13 -12.43 -11.50 9.98
C GLU A 13 -11.66 -12.72 10.52
N ALA A 14 -10.43 -12.92 10.09
CA ALA A 14 -9.57 -14.01 10.58
C ALA A 14 -9.30 -13.90 12.09
N SER A 15 -9.20 -12.69 12.63
CA SER A 15 -8.99 -12.46 14.07
C SER A 15 -10.26 -12.75 14.87
N LEU A 16 -11.42 -12.37 14.35
CA LEU A 16 -12.72 -12.66 14.98
C LEU A 16 -12.99 -14.16 15.03
N ASP A 17 -12.73 -14.88 13.94
CA ASP A 17 -12.88 -16.34 13.88
C ASP A 17 -11.96 -17.06 14.86
N SER A 18 -10.77 -16.51 15.12
CA SER A 18 -9.84 -17.05 16.12
C SER A 18 -10.24 -16.78 17.58
N GLY A 19 -11.34 -16.04 17.81
CA GLY A 19 -11.79 -15.61 19.14
C GLY A 19 -10.89 -14.57 19.82
N ARG A 20 -9.97 -13.96 19.06
CA ARG A 20 -9.07 -12.91 19.56
C ARG A 20 -9.12 -11.72 18.60
N PRO A 21 -10.08 -10.80 18.75
CA PRO A 21 -10.19 -9.61 17.92
C PRO A 21 -8.86 -8.85 17.89
N LEU A 22 -8.42 -8.50 16.69
CA LEU A 22 -7.22 -7.70 16.47
C LEU A 22 -7.61 -6.22 16.58
N GLU A 23 -7.01 -5.51 17.51
CA GLU A 23 -7.25 -4.09 17.68
C GLU A 23 -6.21 -3.24 16.96
N LEU A 24 -6.60 -2.04 16.52
CA LEU A 24 -5.69 -1.11 15.82
C LEU A 24 -4.43 -0.81 16.66
N VAL A 25 -4.57 -0.69 17.97
CA VAL A 25 -3.45 -0.42 18.89
C VAL A 25 -2.41 -1.55 18.88
N ASP A 26 -2.82 -2.79 18.67
CA ASP A 26 -1.90 -3.94 18.59
C ASP A 26 -1.03 -3.84 17.35
N LEU A 27 -1.62 -3.45 16.22
CA LEU A 27 -0.91 -3.22 14.97
C LEU A 27 0.06 -2.04 15.09
N ILE A 28 -0.37 -0.91 15.66
CA ILE A 28 0.48 0.25 15.90
C ILE A 28 1.69 -0.13 16.76
N ASN A 29 1.47 -0.89 17.84
CA ASN A 29 2.55 -1.33 18.73
C ASN A 29 3.51 -2.31 18.02
N ALA A 30 2.99 -3.22 17.19
CA ALA A 30 3.80 -4.11 16.38
C ALA A 30 4.68 -3.36 15.36
N CYS A 31 4.22 -2.20 14.86
CA CYS A 31 4.98 -1.35 13.94
C CYS A 31 6.04 -0.47 14.63
N LYS A 32 5.97 -0.27 15.96
CA LYS A 32 6.95 0.50 16.74
C LYS A 32 8.24 -0.28 17.00
N ILE A 33 8.84 -0.78 15.95
CA ILE A 33 10.10 -1.53 16.05
C ILE A 33 11.27 -0.54 16.00
N GLN A 34 12.17 -0.62 16.99
CA GLN A 34 13.42 0.14 16.94
C GLN A 34 14.38 -0.54 15.96
N VAL A 35 14.53 0.04 14.79
CA VAL A 35 15.32 -0.55 13.69
C VAL A 35 16.70 0.08 13.50
N GLY A 36 17.06 1.04 14.31
CA GLY A 36 18.30 1.78 14.19
C GLY A 36 18.35 2.57 12.86
N LYS A 37 19.35 2.27 12.02
CA LYS A 37 19.53 2.93 10.70
C LYS A 37 18.85 2.18 9.53
N ARG A 38 17.97 1.21 9.79
CA ARG A 38 17.31 0.42 8.74
C ARG A 38 15.98 1.03 8.35
N PHE A 39 15.60 0.87 7.08
CA PHE A 39 14.26 1.18 6.63
C PHE A 39 13.29 0.09 7.10
N VAL A 40 12.07 0.50 7.43
CA VAL A 40 10.96 -0.40 7.75
C VAL A 40 9.82 -0.09 6.81
N PHE A 41 9.32 -1.13 6.17
CA PHE A 41 8.11 -1.07 5.40
C PHE A 41 6.99 -1.74 6.20
N VAL A 42 5.86 -1.07 6.29
CA VAL A 42 4.63 -1.62 6.86
C VAL A 42 3.69 -1.88 5.70
N GLU A 43 3.36 -3.15 5.46
CA GLU A 43 2.43 -3.55 4.42
C GLU A 43 1.05 -3.82 5.03
N GLY A 44 0.03 -3.17 4.46
CA GLY A 44 -1.37 -3.45 4.78
C GLY A 44 -1.91 -4.63 3.94
N ALA A 45 -3.04 -5.17 4.33
CA ALA A 45 -3.74 -6.22 3.60
C ALA A 45 -4.91 -5.62 2.80
N GLY A 46 -4.92 -5.83 1.49
CA GLY A 46 -5.94 -5.29 0.59
C GLY A 46 -5.77 -3.81 0.25
N GLY A 47 -6.86 -3.13 -0.09
CA GLY A 47 -6.83 -1.71 -0.46
C GLY A 47 -6.86 -0.77 0.73
N ILE A 48 -6.80 0.54 0.45
CA ILE A 48 -6.72 1.60 1.49
C ILE A 48 -7.91 1.59 2.48
N TYR A 49 -9.08 1.17 2.02
CA TYR A 49 -10.28 1.05 2.85
C TYR A 49 -10.62 -0.40 3.21
N SER A 50 -9.70 -1.35 3.03
CA SER A 50 -9.90 -2.70 3.50
C SER A 50 -9.80 -2.80 5.02
N PRO A 51 -10.66 -3.58 5.67
CA PRO A 51 -10.59 -3.84 7.11
C PRO A 51 -9.27 -4.52 7.48
N ILE A 52 -8.59 -4.01 8.51
CA ILE A 52 -7.31 -4.55 8.97
C ILE A 52 -7.34 -4.95 10.45
N ALA A 53 -8.25 -4.37 11.22
CA ALA A 53 -8.48 -4.68 12.63
C ALA A 53 -9.94 -4.39 12.97
N ASN A 54 -10.35 -4.70 14.20
CA ASN A 54 -11.71 -4.45 14.67
C ASN A 54 -12.10 -2.98 14.49
N ASN A 55 -13.12 -2.73 13.67
CA ASN A 55 -13.60 -1.39 13.29
C ASN A 55 -12.50 -0.44 12.77
N ALA A 56 -11.44 -0.96 12.15
CA ALA A 56 -10.35 -0.15 11.62
C ALA A 56 -9.95 -0.59 10.21
N LEU A 57 -9.66 0.39 9.36
CA LEU A 57 -9.23 0.24 7.98
C LEU A 57 -7.71 0.42 7.85
N ASN A 58 -7.14 0.03 6.71
CA ASN A 58 -5.74 0.33 6.39
C ASN A 58 -5.43 1.83 6.46
N SER A 59 -6.38 2.69 6.08
CA SER A 59 -6.25 4.15 6.21
C SER A 59 -6.07 4.62 7.66
N ASP A 60 -6.74 3.96 8.61
CA ASP A 60 -6.64 4.32 10.03
C ASP A 60 -5.26 3.95 10.59
N LEU A 61 -4.73 2.79 10.18
CA LEU A 61 -3.36 2.39 10.52
C LEU A 61 -2.34 3.37 9.92
N ALA A 62 -2.48 3.71 8.64
CA ALA A 62 -1.60 4.65 7.97
C ALA A 62 -1.62 6.04 8.64
N ALA A 63 -2.81 6.54 9.01
CA ALA A 63 -2.97 7.80 9.72
C ALA A 63 -2.32 7.76 11.11
N ALA A 64 -2.53 6.68 11.86
CA ALA A 64 -1.96 6.50 13.20
C ALA A 64 -0.43 6.39 13.18
N LEU A 65 0.15 5.81 12.15
CA LEU A 65 1.62 5.73 11.99
C LEU A 65 2.23 7.05 11.51
N GLY A 66 1.47 7.90 10.81
CA GLY A 66 1.94 9.19 10.29
C GLY A 66 3.05 9.08 9.24
N LEU A 67 3.24 7.90 8.65
CA LEU A 67 4.27 7.63 7.65
C LEU A 67 3.75 7.96 6.23
N PRO A 68 4.65 8.36 5.32
CA PRO A 68 4.30 8.44 3.91
C PRO A 68 3.88 7.07 3.38
N ILE A 69 2.82 7.03 2.57
CA ILE A 69 2.33 5.80 1.96
C ILE A 69 2.80 5.65 0.52
N ILE A 70 3.00 4.41 0.11
CA ILE A 70 3.22 4.02 -1.28
C ILE A 70 1.96 3.30 -1.74
N ILE A 71 1.32 3.79 -2.80
CA ILE A 71 0.15 3.16 -3.41
C ILE A 71 0.66 2.22 -4.50
N ILE A 72 0.36 0.92 -4.37
CA ILE A 72 0.74 -0.08 -5.37
C ILE A 72 -0.51 -0.53 -6.09
N VAL A 73 -0.51 -0.44 -7.42
CA VAL A 73 -1.61 -0.84 -8.29
C VAL A 73 -1.09 -1.81 -9.33
N LYS A 74 -1.82 -2.88 -9.58
CA LYS A 74 -1.49 -3.80 -10.68
C LYS A 74 -1.60 -3.06 -12.00
N ASP A 75 -0.58 -3.17 -12.86
CA ASP A 75 -0.56 -2.51 -14.17
C ASP A 75 -1.34 -3.32 -15.20
N GLU A 76 -2.65 -3.08 -15.24
CA GLU A 76 -3.60 -3.72 -16.13
C GLU A 76 -4.68 -2.76 -16.60
N LEU A 77 -5.63 -3.23 -17.40
CA LEU A 77 -6.78 -2.41 -17.81
C LEU A 77 -7.56 -1.96 -16.56
N GLY A 78 -7.77 -0.63 -16.44
CA GLY A 78 -8.43 -0.02 -15.27
C GLY A 78 -7.47 0.50 -14.20
N ALA A 79 -6.16 0.26 -14.30
CA ALA A 79 -5.15 0.70 -13.32
C ALA A 79 -5.20 2.21 -13.03
N VAL A 80 -5.41 3.04 -14.05
CA VAL A 80 -5.51 4.51 -13.89
C VAL A 80 -6.67 4.87 -12.97
N GLY A 81 -7.85 4.27 -13.19
CA GLY A 81 -9.03 4.51 -12.36
C GLY A 81 -8.78 4.06 -10.90
N GLN A 82 -8.22 2.88 -10.70
CA GLN A 82 -7.87 2.35 -9.36
C GLN A 82 -6.87 3.26 -8.64
N ALA A 83 -5.84 3.72 -9.35
CA ALA A 83 -4.84 4.62 -8.78
C ALA A 83 -5.48 5.94 -8.34
N LEU A 84 -6.31 6.56 -9.19
CA LEU A 84 -6.98 7.82 -8.87
C LEU A 84 -7.97 7.68 -7.71
N LEU A 85 -8.72 6.58 -7.63
CA LEU A 85 -9.59 6.29 -6.48
C LEU A 85 -8.78 6.16 -5.19
N SER A 86 -7.65 5.44 -5.22
CA SER A 86 -6.78 5.27 -4.06
C SER A 86 -6.13 6.60 -3.65
N ILE A 87 -5.71 7.43 -4.61
CA ILE A 87 -5.19 8.78 -4.34
C ILE A 87 -6.25 9.65 -3.67
N ASN A 88 -7.49 9.65 -4.18
CA ASN A 88 -8.57 10.42 -3.60
C ASN A 88 -8.91 9.95 -2.19
N ALA A 89 -8.95 8.64 -1.96
CA ALA A 89 -9.14 8.06 -0.64
C ALA A 89 -8.04 8.49 0.34
N ALA A 90 -6.77 8.43 -0.07
CA ALA A 90 -5.64 8.87 0.75
C ALA A 90 -5.71 10.36 1.08
N ASN A 91 -6.02 11.19 0.08
CA ASN A 91 -6.16 12.64 0.27
C ASN A 91 -7.33 12.99 1.22
N SER A 92 -8.46 12.29 1.14
CA SER A 92 -9.59 12.51 2.05
C SER A 92 -9.24 12.21 3.51
N GLN A 93 -8.32 11.30 3.74
CA GLN A 93 -7.76 10.96 5.04
C GLN A 93 -6.51 11.79 5.41
N LYS A 94 -6.14 12.76 4.56
CA LYS A 94 -4.95 13.63 4.73
C LYS A 94 -3.64 12.83 4.84
N LEU A 95 -3.56 11.66 4.22
CA LEU A 95 -2.36 10.84 4.19
C LEU A 95 -1.34 11.44 3.21
N LYS A 96 -0.07 11.43 3.60
CA LYS A 96 1.02 11.84 2.70
C LYS A 96 1.34 10.69 1.75
N ILE A 97 1.18 10.91 0.44
CA ILE A 97 1.52 9.93 -0.58
C ILE A 97 2.95 10.21 -1.07
N ALA A 98 3.85 9.22 -0.93
CA ALA A 98 5.21 9.31 -1.45
C ALA A 98 5.23 9.10 -2.98
N CYS A 99 4.61 8.02 -3.44
CA CYS A 99 4.48 7.71 -4.87
C CYS A 99 3.35 6.71 -5.12
N VAL A 100 3.03 6.56 -6.41
CA VAL A 100 2.22 5.45 -6.93
C VAL A 100 3.14 4.52 -7.72
N VAL A 101 3.04 3.22 -7.49
CA VAL A 101 3.77 2.20 -8.25
C VAL A 101 2.78 1.41 -9.09
N LEU A 102 2.97 1.42 -10.41
CA LEU A 102 2.30 0.52 -11.33
C LEU A 102 3.13 -0.76 -11.43
N ASN A 103 2.58 -1.85 -10.89
CA ASN A 103 3.25 -3.15 -10.83
C ASN A 103 2.83 -4.02 -12.01
N GLU A 104 3.70 -4.11 -13.01
CA GLU A 104 3.54 -4.99 -14.15
C GLU A 104 3.85 -6.43 -13.74
N PHE A 105 2.82 -7.20 -13.47
CA PHE A 105 2.97 -8.62 -13.12
C PHE A 105 3.11 -9.50 -14.37
N GLU A 106 2.33 -9.17 -15.41
CA GLU A 106 2.41 -9.77 -16.73
C GLU A 106 2.72 -8.67 -17.77
N PRO A 107 3.61 -8.92 -18.75
CA PRO A 107 3.91 -7.95 -19.77
C PRO A 107 2.65 -7.47 -20.50
N ASN A 108 2.49 -6.17 -20.61
CA ASN A 108 1.39 -5.55 -21.33
C ASN A 108 1.89 -4.40 -22.20
N HIS A 109 1.03 -3.88 -23.09
CA HIS A 109 1.34 -2.76 -23.99
C HIS A 109 0.59 -1.48 -23.61
N LEU A 110 0.08 -1.41 -22.36
CA LEU A 110 -0.68 -0.28 -21.88
C LEU A 110 0.25 0.87 -21.48
N SER A 111 -0.20 2.08 -21.75
CA SER A 111 0.53 3.31 -21.35
C SER A 111 -0.06 3.92 -20.09
N ASN A 112 -0.40 3.08 -19.11
CA ASN A 112 -1.08 3.51 -17.86
C ASN A 112 -0.27 4.54 -17.08
N ALA A 113 1.05 4.41 -17.01
CA ALA A 113 1.89 5.37 -16.30
C ALA A 113 1.84 6.76 -16.96
N GLN A 114 1.92 6.83 -18.29
CA GLN A 114 1.79 8.08 -19.01
C GLN A 114 0.40 8.69 -18.83
N ALA A 115 -0.65 7.87 -18.92
CA ALA A 115 -2.01 8.31 -18.69
C ALA A 115 -2.21 8.83 -17.26
N LEU A 116 -1.73 8.11 -16.24
CA LEU A 116 -1.87 8.52 -14.85
C LEU A 116 -1.14 9.83 -14.55
N ARG A 117 0.06 10.03 -15.10
CA ARG A 117 0.84 11.28 -14.95
C ARG A 117 0.11 12.52 -15.47
N ALA A 118 -0.85 12.37 -16.38
CA ALA A 118 -1.69 13.48 -16.83
C ALA A 118 -2.72 13.95 -15.79
N TYR A 119 -3.06 13.11 -14.82
CA TYR A 119 -4.10 13.38 -13.81
C TYR A 119 -3.56 13.64 -12.40
N THR A 120 -2.28 13.41 -12.14
CA THR A 120 -1.69 13.63 -10.82
C THR A 120 -0.28 14.20 -10.90
N LYS A 121 0.09 14.96 -9.86
CA LYS A 121 1.48 15.44 -9.65
C LYS A 121 2.29 14.50 -8.74
N ILE A 122 1.66 13.47 -8.19
CA ILE A 122 2.32 12.46 -7.37
C ILE A 122 3.28 11.67 -8.26
N PRO A 123 4.51 11.38 -7.82
CA PRO A 123 5.44 10.55 -8.57
C PRO A 123 4.82 9.20 -8.94
N VAL A 124 4.90 8.84 -10.23
CA VAL A 124 4.42 7.54 -10.74
C VAL A 124 5.62 6.74 -11.20
N LEU A 125 5.87 5.63 -10.53
CA LEU A 125 6.92 4.66 -10.83
C LEU A 125 6.34 3.44 -11.53
N GLU A 126 7.14 2.82 -12.37
CA GLU A 126 6.80 1.57 -13.06
C GLU A 126 7.70 0.46 -12.53
N TYR A 127 7.10 -0.61 -12.07
CA TYR A 127 7.85 -1.79 -11.63
C TYR A 127 7.51 -2.99 -12.50
N SER A 128 8.56 -3.66 -12.99
CA SER A 128 8.48 -5.02 -13.51
C SER A 128 9.75 -5.78 -13.14
N ARG A 129 9.69 -7.10 -13.16
CA ARG A 129 10.89 -7.92 -12.87
C ARG A 129 12.07 -7.58 -13.78
N ALA A 130 11.79 -7.29 -15.05
CA ALA A 130 12.80 -6.92 -16.04
C ALA A 130 13.43 -5.54 -15.77
N LYS A 131 12.66 -4.60 -15.17
CA LYS A 131 13.09 -3.21 -14.93
C LYS A 131 13.42 -2.94 -13.45
N SER A 132 13.63 -3.97 -12.63
CA SER A 132 13.84 -3.82 -11.18
C SER A 132 14.99 -2.89 -10.79
N LYS A 133 16.10 -2.89 -11.54
CA LYS A 133 17.23 -1.99 -11.29
C LYS A 133 16.89 -0.53 -11.56
N LEU A 134 16.12 -0.25 -12.61
CA LEU A 134 15.66 1.10 -12.94
C LEU A 134 14.70 1.61 -11.84
N PHE A 135 13.74 0.77 -11.44
CA PHE A 135 12.82 1.07 -10.35
C PHE A 135 13.55 1.46 -9.06
N LEU A 136 14.56 0.69 -8.64
CA LEU A 136 15.34 0.98 -7.44
C LEU A 136 16.01 2.36 -7.55
N SER A 137 16.65 2.66 -8.68
CA SER A 137 17.29 3.96 -8.92
C SER A 137 16.32 5.15 -8.91
N GLU A 138 15.07 4.94 -9.32
CA GLU A 138 14.04 5.98 -9.26
C GLU A 138 13.46 6.12 -7.85
N ALA A 139 13.22 5.00 -7.16
CA ALA A 139 12.70 4.98 -5.80
C ALA A 139 13.66 5.63 -4.79
N GLU A 140 14.96 5.40 -4.93
CA GLU A 140 16.00 6.02 -4.09
C GLU A 140 15.98 7.55 -4.12
N LYS A 141 15.47 8.17 -5.17
CA LYS A 141 15.36 9.64 -5.28
C LYS A 141 14.16 10.21 -4.52
N LEU A 142 13.24 9.35 -4.07
CA LEU A 142 12.00 9.74 -3.38
C LEU A 142 12.06 9.52 -1.86
N ILE A 143 13.07 8.79 -1.39
CA ILE A 143 13.31 8.44 0.01
C ILE A 143 14.46 9.30 0.56
#